data_47513df25d62fa0bb76657f9a814b309
#
_entry.id   47513df25d62fa0bb76657f9a814b309
#
_cell.length_a   1.000
_cell.length_b   1.000
_cell.length_c   1.000
_cell.angle_alpha   90.00
_cell.angle_beta   90.00
_cell.angle_gamma   90.00
#
_symmetry.space_group_name_H-M   'P 1'
#
loop_
_entity.id
_entity.type
_entity.pdbx_description
1 polymer ?
#
loop_
_entity_poly.entity_id
_entity_poly.type
_entity_poly.pdbx_seq_one_letter_code
_entity_poly.pdbx_strand_id
1 'polypeptide(L)'
;MKGLFSPLSLSFDRIRRNVKVKGRGEYDIVADDKGQVLVIEVKNKLSRRMVDEFMDEKLPRFKTLLPEYRDSKIMAGIGALVVKDDVGRYAEKAGLYVLTQTDDGGAALLNRKDFKPKEFS
;
A
#
# COMPACT_ATOMS: atom_id res chain seq x y z
N MET A 1 -6.39 -1.94 -10.70
CA MET A 1 -7.05 -3.03 -9.96
C MET A 1 -8.43 -2.56 -9.52
N LYS A 2 -9.41 -2.98 -10.30
CA LYS A 2 -10.80 -2.59 -10.05
C LYS A 2 -11.27 -3.18 -8.71
N GLY A 3 -11.93 -2.39 -7.89
CA GLY A 3 -12.39 -2.86 -6.58
C GLY A 3 -11.33 -2.95 -5.50
N LEU A 4 -10.10 -2.47 -5.76
CA LEU A 4 -9.01 -2.54 -4.79
C LEU A 4 -9.37 -1.94 -3.44
N PHE A 5 -10.10 -0.82 -3.44
CA PHE A 5 -10.43 -0.09 -2.22
C PHE A 5 -11.71 -0.57 -1.54
N SER A 6 -12.50 -1.42 -2.21
CA SER A 6 -13.73 -1.95 -1.62
C SER A 6 -13.49 -2.75 -0.34
N PRO A 7 -12.46 -3.65 -0.28
CA PRO A 7 -12.17 -4.38 0.95
C PRO A 7 -11.73 -3.50 2.11
N LEU A 8 -11.21 -2.30 1.81
CA LEU A 8 -10.77 -1.35 2.83
C LEU A 8 -11.92 -0.51 3.36
N SER A 9 -13.08 -0.54 2.70
CA SER A 9 -14.24 0.30 3.04
C SER A 9 -13.87 1.77 3.16
N LEU A 10 -12.95 2.21 2.32
CA LEU A 10 -12.42 3.57 2.33
C LEU A 10 -12.85 4.31 1.06
N SER A 11 -13.10 5.60 1.22
CA SER A 11 -13.43 6.51 0.15
C SER A 11 -12.28 7.51 -0.01
N PHE A 12 -11.81 7.71 -1.24
CA PHE A 12 -10.72 8.63 -1.53
C PHE A 12 -11.14 9.68 -2.54
N ASP A 13 -10.74 10.92 -2.30
CA ASP A 13 -11.01 12.04 -3.22
C ASP A 13 -10.22 11.88 -4.51
N ARG A 14 -9.00 11.36 -4.43
CA ARG A 14 -8.14 11.20 -5.59
C ARG A 14 -7.35 9.90 -5.51
N ILE A 15 -7.31 9.18 -6.64
CA ILE A 15 -6.51 7.97 -6.79
C ILE A 15 -5.57 8.17 -7.98
N ARG A 16 -4.28 8.08 -7.71
CA ARG A 16 -3.23 8.21 -8.73
C ARG A 16 -2.56 6.86 -8.92
N ARG A 17 -2.32 6.50 -10.18
CA ARG A 17 -1.66 5.24 -10.53
C ARG A 17 -0.33 5.53 -11.20
N ASN A 18 0.65 4.64 -10.99
CA ASN A 18 1.97 4.73 -11.62
C ASN A 18 2.59 6.12 -11.45
N VAL A 19 2.63 6.58 -10.21
CA VAL A 19 3.18 7.89 -9.87
C VAL A 19 4.70 7.82 -9.95
N LYS A 20 5.25 8.50 -10.94
CA LYS A 20 6.71 8.51 -11.18
C LYS A 20 7.29 9.87 -10.82
N VAL A 21 8.38 9.82 -10.06
CA VAL A 21 9.21 11.01 -9.82
C VAL A 21 10.48 10.81 -10.63
N LYS A 22 10.63 11.59 -11.67
CA LYS A 22 11.64 11.41 -12.72
C LYS A 22 13.04 11.10 -12.16
N GLY A 23 13.54 9.88 -12.46
CA GLY A 23 14.87 9.43 -12.06
C GLY A 23 15.03 9.14 -10.57
N ARG A 24 13.95 9.21 -9.75
CA ARG A 24 14.05 9.09 -8.29
C ARG A 24 13.22 7.98 -7.67
N GLY A 25 12.07 7.67 -8.24
CA GLY A 25 11.23 6.64 -7.69
C GLY A 25 9.88 6.52 -8.37
N GLU A 26 9.16 5.47 -8.03
CA GLU A 26 7.84 5.18 -8.58
C GLU A 26 6.97 4.57 -7.49
N TYR A 27 5.70 4.97 -7.47
CA TYR A 27 4.69 4.42 -6.58
C TYR A 27 3.50 3.93 -7.42
N ASP A 28 3.11 2.67 -7.21
CA ASP A 28 2.08 2.05 -8.05
C ASP A 28 0.72 2.69 -7.86
N ILE A 29 0.31 2.91 -6.61
CA ILE A 29 -0.97 3.54 -6.29
C ILE A 29 -0.79 4.51 -5.13
N VAL A 30 -1.29 5.73 -5.32
CA VAL A 30 -1.33 6.75 -4.27
C VAL A 30 -2.77 7.28 -4.22
N ALA A 31 -3.47 6.99 -3.13
CA ALA A 31 -4.83 7.45 -2.91
C ALA A 31 -4.87 8.43 -1.77
N ASP A 32 -5.52 9.58 -1.95
CA ASP A 32 -5.57 10.59 -0.92
C ASP A 32 -6.98 11.09 -0.63
N ASP A 33 -7.19 11.52 0.61
CA ASP A 33 -8.43 12.09 1.08
C ASP A 33 -8.18 12.90 2.36
N LYS A 34 -8.43 14.20 2.32
CA LYS A 34 -8.49 15.10 3.50
C LYS A 34 -7.34 14.91 4.49
N GLY A 35 -6.10 15.01 4.02
CA GLY A 35 -4.93 14.93 4.90
C GLY A 35 -4.47 13.52 5.21
N GLN A 36 -5.06 12.53 4.58
CA GLN A 36 -4.62 11.13 4.67
C GLN A 36 -4.21 10.63 3.30
N VAL A 37 -3.19 9.79 3.25
CA VAL A 37 -2.74 9.17 2.00
C VAL A 37 -2.46 7.70 2.23
N LEU A 38 -2.89 6.88 1.29
CA LEU A 38 -2.63 5.44 1.27
C LEU A 38 -1.72 5.13 0.10
N VAL A 39 -0.53 4.61 0.39
CA VAL A 39 0.47 4.24 -0.61
C VAL A 39 0.46 2.72 -0.74
N ILE A 40 0.23 2.22 -1.95
CA ILE A 40 0.15 0.77 -2.19
C ILE A 40 1.17 0.36 -3.24
N GLU A 41 1.96 -0.67 -2.92
CA GLU A 41 2.85 -1.34 -3.85
C GLU A 41 2.17 -2.61 -4.37
N VAL A 42 2.27 -2.87 -5.67
CA VAL A 42 1.65 -4.05 -6.31
C VAL A 42 2.74 -4.96 -6.85
N LYS A 43 2.69 -6.24 -6.50
CA LYS A 43 3.66 -7.26 -6.90
C LYS A 43 2.95 -8.48 -7.48
N ASN A 44 3.67 -9.35 -8.19
CA ASN A 44 3.13 -10.63 -8.65
C ASN A 44 3.09 -11.64 -7.51
N LYS A 45 4.22 -11.82 -6.84
CA LYS A 45 4.36 -12.72 -5.69
C LYS A 45 5.05 -11.97 -4.58
N LEU A 46 4.40 -11.88 -3.42
CA LEU A 46 4.96 -11.16 -2.29
C LEU A 46 6.08 -11.96 -1.62
N SER A 47 7.15 -11.28 -1.24
CA SER A 47 8.24 -11.84 -0.44
C SER A 47 8.57 -10.91 0.71
N ARG A 48 9.21 -11.45 1.75
CA ARG A 48 9.66 -10.63 2.89
C ARG A 48 10.61 -9.53 2.45
N ARG A 49 11.49 -9.83 1.50
CA ARG A 49 12.43 -8.85 0.95
C ARG A 49 11.68 -7.66 0.32
N MET A 50 10.61 -7.92 -0.41
CA MET A 50 9.80 -6.85 -1.01
C MET A 50 9.12 -6.00 0.05
N VAL A 51 8.64 -6.62 1.13
CA VAL A 51 8.09 -5.89 2.28
C VAL A 51 9.15 -4.98 2.90
N ASP A 52 10.33 -5.51 3.14
CA ASP A 52 11.44 -4.74 3.74
C ASP A 52 11.86 -3.58 2.85
N GLU A 53 12.01 -3.80 1.55
CA GLU A 53 12.38 -2.74 0.60
C GLU A 53 11.33 -1.62 0.58
N PHE A 54 10.06 -1.99 0.60
CA PHE A 54 8.97 -1.01 0.64
C PHE A 54 9.02 -0.19 1.93
N MET A 55 9.18 -0.86 3.07
CA MET A 55 9.22 -0.22 4.37
C MET A 55 10.47 0.63 4.59
N ASP A 56 11.63 0.13 4.17
CA ASP A 56 12.92 0.73 4.50
C ASP A 56 13.40 1.74 3.46
N GLU A 57 12.95 1.61 2.23
CA GLU A 57 13.40 2.46 1.13
C GLU A 57 12.30 3.34 0.54
N LYS A 58 11.20 2.74 0.09
CA LYS A 58 10.17 3.49 -0.62
C LYS A 58 9.33 4.41 0.27
N LEU A 59 8.83 3.89 1.40
CA LEU A 59 8.00 4.69 2.29
C LEU A 59 8.75 5.86 2.91
N PRO A 60 10.00 5.70 3.39
CA PRO A 60 10.74 6.84 3.96
C PRO A 60 10.97 7.97 2.95
N ARG A 61 11.06 7.65 1.67
CA ARG A 61 11.28 8.65 0.61
C ARG A 61 10.00 9.31 0.11
N PHE A 62 8.85 8.77 0.47
CA PHE A 62 7.58 9.21 -0.10
C PHE A 62 7.35 10.71 0.05
N LYS A 63 7.47 11.25 1.25
CA LYS A 63 7.23 12.68 1.50
C LYS A 63 8.27 13.57 0.85
N THR A 64 9.52 13.08 0.72
CA THR A 64 10.59 13.82 0.04
C THR A 64 10.33 13.90 -1.46
N LEU A 65 9.91 12.78 -2.06
CA LEU A 65 9.67 12.72 -3.51
C LEU A 65 8.35 13.36 -3.90
N LEU A 66 7.36 13.34 -3.00
CA LEU A 66 6.05 13.93 -3.22
C LEU A 66 5.74 14.92 -2.08
N PRO A 67 6.36 16.10 -2.10
CA PRO A 67 6.25 17.05 -0.98
C PRO A 67 4.84 17.58 -0.74
N GLU A 68 3.93 17.42 -1.70
CA GLU A 68 2.51 17.76 -1.52
C GLU A 68 1.85 16.97 -0.39
N TYR A 69 2.44 15.82 0.01
CA TYR A 69 1.94 14.98 1.09
C TYR A 69 2.70 15.12 2.41
N ARG A 70 3.57 16.13 2.52
CA ARG A 70 4.45 16.29 3.71
C ARG A 70 3.68 16.40 5.03
N ASP A 71 2.48 16.95 5.00
CA ASP A 71 1.65 17.12 6.18
C ASP A 71 0.54 16.06 6.30
N SER A 72 0.53 15.08 5.40
CA SER A 72 -0.48 14.03 5.39
C SER A 72 -0.10 12.89 6.32
N LYS A 73 -1.12 12.23 6.86
CA LYS A 73 -0.93 10.95 7.53
C LYS A 73 -0.79 9.88 6.48
N ILE A 74 0.27 9.08 6.58
CA ILE A 74 0.57 8.04 5.60
C ILE A 74 0.22 6.67 6.18
N MET A 75 -0.65 5.97 5.47
CA MET A 75 -0.89 4.55 5.65
C MET A 75 -0.36 3.84 4.42
N ALA A 76 -0.03 2.57 4.54
CA ALA A 76 0.56 1.84 3.44
C ALA A 76 0.00 0.44 3.33
N GLY A 77 0.04 -0.08 2.11
CA GLY A 77 -0.40 -1.42 1.80
C GLY A 77 0.46 -2.06 0.73
N ILE A 78 0.36 -3.36 0.65
CA ILE A 78 1.03 -4.12 -0.38
C ILE A 78 0.06 -5.15 -0.93
N GLY A 79 -0.01 -5.25 -2.26
CA GLY A 79 -0.90 -6.18 -2.93
C GLY A 79 -0.13 -7.10 -3.85
N ALA A 80 -0.57 -8.35 -3.94
CA ALA A 80 0.06 -9.32 -4.82
C ALA A 80 -0.95 -10.37 -5.30
N LEU A 81 -0.66 -10.99 -6.44
CA LEU A 81 -1.45 -12.11 -6.93
C LEU A 81 -1.28 -13.33 -6.03
N VAL A 82 -0.07 -13.53 -5.51
CA VAL A 82 0.25 -14.64 -4.62
C VAL A 82 0.83 -14.10 -3.32
N VAL A 83 0.17 -14.43 -2.20
CA VAL A 83 0.61 -14.07 -0.86
C VAL A 83 0.60 -15.32 0.00
N LYS A 84 1.78 -15.80 0.40
CA LYS A 84 1.89 -16.90 1.36
C LYS A 84 1.52 -16.39 2.75
N ASP A 85 0.90 -17.24 3.57
CA ASP A 85 0.40 -16.87 4.89
C ASP A 85 1.46 -16.23 5.77
N ASP A 86 2.66 -16.80 5.83
CA ASP A 86 3.75 -16.29 6.67
C ASP A 86 4.23 -14.91 6.21
N VAL A 87 4.28 -14.68 4.90
CA VAL A 87 4.67 -13.40 4.32
C VAL A 87 3.58 -12.36 4.54
N GLY A 88 2.32 -12.74 4.37
CA GLY A 88 1.19 -11.86 4.65
C GLY A 88 1.16 -11.40 6.10
N ARG A 89 1.42 -12.31 7.03
CA ARG A 89 1.49 -11.98 8.46
C ARG A 89 2.68 -11.09 8.77
N TYR A 90 3.80 -11.30 8.10
CA TYR A 90 4.99 -10.46 8.24
C TYR A 90 4.67 -9.01 7.85
N ALA A 91 4.02 -8.83 6.71
CA ALA A 91 3.61 -7.49 6.25
C ALA A 91 2.59 -6.85 7.18
N GLU A 92 1.62 -7.62 7.66
CA GLU A 92 0.61 -7.13 8.61
C GLU A 92 1.25 -6.67 9.91
N LYS A 93 2.21 -7.43 10.45
CA LYS A 93 2.94 -7.03 11.66
C LYS A 93 3.75 -5.76 11.45
N ALA A 94 4.19 -5.51 10.24
CA ALA A 94 4.88 -4.28 9.88
C ALA A 94 3.93 -3.07 9.81
N GLY A 95 2.62 -3.30 9.93
CA GLY A 95 1.62 -2.24 9.91
C GLY A 95 1.01 -1.98 8.54
N LEU A 96 1.21 -2.89 7.59
CA LEU A 96 0.73 -2.74 6.22
C LEU A 96 -0.62 -3.42 6.02
N TYR A 97 -1.49 -2.80 5.21
CA TYR A 97 -2.59 -3.52 4.62
C TYR A 97 -2.03 -4.56 3.64
N VAL A 98 -2.62 -5.74 3.63
CA VAL A 98 -2.20 -6.83 2.75
C VAL A 98 -3.38 -7.23 1.88
N LEU A 99 -3.21 -7.13 0.56
CA LEU A 99 -4.26 -7.40 -0.40
C LEU A 99 -3.84 -8.50 -1.37
N THR A 100 -4.80 -9.27 -1.83
CA THR A 100 -4.58 -10.25 -2.88
C THR A 100 -5.69 -10.17 -3.92
N GLN A 101 -5.44 -10.70 -5.10
CA GLN A 101 -6.44 -10.75 -6.16
C GLN A 101 -7.38 -11.94 -5.94
N THR A 102 -8.68 -11.70 -6.12
CA THR A 102 -9.68 -12.77 -6.11
C THR A 102 -9.86 -13.36 -7.51
N ASP A 103 -10.53 -14.51 -7.60
CA ASP A 103 -10.74 -15.23 -8.87
C ASP A 103 -11.54 -14.41 -9.89
N ASP A 104 -12.41 -13.52 -9.42
CA ASP A 104 -13.22 -12.65 -10.28
C ASP A 104 -12.49 -11.37 -10.71
N GLY A 105 -11.21 -11.24 -10.41
CA GLY A 105 -10.41 -10.06 -10.76
C GLY A 105 -10.51 -8.92 -9.77
N GLY A 106 -11.25 -9.08 -8.69
CA GLY A 106 -11.32 -8.10 -7.61
C GLY A 106 -10.13 -8.20 -6.66
N ALA A 107 -10.26 -7.61 -5.49
CA ALA A 107 -9.24 -7.65 -4.45
C ALA A 107 -9.85 -8.07 -3.12
N ALA A 108 -9.07 -8.78 -2.32
CA ALA A 108 -9.46 -9.18 -0.98
C ALA A 108 -8.41 -8.72 0.02
N LEU A 109 -8.87 -8.27 1.18
CA LEU A 109 -8.03 -7.87 2.28
C LEU A 109 -7.70 -9.10 3.12
N LEU A 110 -6.42 -9.37 3.33
CA LEU A 110 -5.96 -10.54 4.09
C LEU A 110 -5.70 -10.23 5.57
N ASN A 111 -5.78 -8.98 5.97
CA ASN A 111 -5.56 -8.57 7.35
C ASN A 111 -6.64 -9.13 8.29
N ARG A 112 -6.26 -9.31 9.55
CA ARG A 112 -7.22 -9.69 10.60
C ARG A 112 -8.23 -8.55 10.83
N LYS A 113 -9.40 -8.88 11.33
CA LYS A 113 -10.47 -7.90 11.56
C LYS A 113 -10.07 -6.80 12.54
N ASP A 114 -9.22 -7.12 13.51
CA ASP A 114 -8.74 -6.17 14.50
C ASP A 114 -7.47 -5.42 14.08
N PHE A 115 -7.02 -5.62 12.85
CA PHE A 115 -5.82 -4.96 12.35
C PHE A 115 -6.00 -3.43 12.34
N LYS A 116 -4.97 -2.74 12.81
CA LYS A 116 -4.88 -1.29 12.71
C LYS A 116 -3.62 -0.93 11.93
N PRO A 117 -3.73 -0.15 10.86
CA PRO A 117 -2.56 0.22 10.07
C PRO A 117 -1.62 1.11 10.87
N LYS A 118 -0.33 0.94 10.65
CA LYS A 118 0.67 1.84 11.18
C LYS A 118 0.62 3.16 10.40
N GLU A 119 0.83 4.26 11.08
CA GLU A 119 1.00 5.56 10.46
C GLU A 119 2.48 5.77 10.18
N PHE A 120 2.82 5.99 8.91
CA PHE A 120 4.21 6.22 8.48
C PHE A 120 4.41 7.71 8.24
N SER A 121 5.42 8.30 8.80
CA SER A 121 5.67 9.75 8.65
C SER A 121 7.03 10.09 8.08
#